data_64e0d459b0f1c595e8b47c75c47ff921
#
_entry.id   64e0d459b0f1c595e8b47c75c47ff921
#
_cell.length_a   1.000
_cell.length_b   1.000
_cell.length_c   1.000
_cell.angle_alpha   90.00
_cell.angle_beta   90.00
_cell.angle_gamma   90.00
#
_symmetry.space_group_name_H-M   'P 1'
#
loop_
_entity.id
_entity.type
_entity.pdbx_description
1 polymer ?
#
loop_
_entity_poly.entity_id
_entity_poly.type
_entity_poly.pdbx_seq_one_letter_code
_entity_poly.pdbx_strand_id
1 'polypeptide(L)'
;MNKEEFLNTIKGHVIVSCQAVKGEPLYVEEKSIMYLIARAAKQAGTPAIRTSSVRDVVAIKEETGLPVIGLIKRQYEGFDTYITTTMKEVDELVEAKSDCIAIDCCFSKRGDGKDIRDFMKEVRAKYPEQILMADISTFDEAKNAQDLGFDIVSTTMSGYSKHTADKDKTVPDFELLEECVKNLDIPVVCEGRVHTPEQAVEALDRGAFAVVVGGAITRPLEIATRFIKAVDNR
;
A
#
# COMPACT_ATOMS: atom_id res chain seq x y z
N MET A 1 15.99 4.04 -9.27
CA MET A 1 15.51 5.37 -8.79
C MET A 1 15.98 5.56 -7.37
N ASN A 2 16.50 6.72 -7.01
CA ASN A 2 16.87 7.00 -5.61
C ASN A 2 15.64 7.48 -4.82
N LYS A 3 15.78 7.61 -3.50
CA LYS A 3 14.68 7.98 -2.58
C LYS A 3 14.10 9.37 -2.88
N GLU A 4 14.96 10.35 -3.11
CA GLU A 4 14.52 11.72 -3.38
C GLU A 4 13.75 11.82 -4.70
N GLU A 5 14.23 11.17 -5.75
CA GLU A 5 13.53 11.08 -7.04
C GLU A 5 12.17 10.40 -6.89
N PHE A 6 12.09 9.30 -6.13
CA PHE A 6 10.84 8.59 -5.89
C PHE A 6 9.83 9.47 -5.15
N LEU A 7 10.25 10.10 -4.05
CA LEU A 7 9.38 10.98 -3.27
C LEU A 7 8.89 12.17 -4.09
N ASN A 8 9.77 12.83 -4.85
CA ASN A 8 9.39 13.94 -5.72
C ASN A 8 8.39 13.50 -6.81
N THR A 9 8.50 12.28 -7.30
CA THR A 9 7.59 11.73 -8.32
C THR A 9 6.16 11.55 -7.78
N ILE A 10 6.00 11.10 -6.54
CA ILE A 10 4.67 10.78 -5.98
C ILE A 10 4.02 11.93 -5.22
N LYS A 11 4.75 12.98 -4.85
CA LYS A 11 4.27 14.08 -4.00
C LYS A 11 3.08 14.80 -4.62
N GLY A 12 1.97 14.88 -3.86
CA GLY A 12 0.75 15.58 -4.28
C GLY A 12 -0.08 14.84 -5.34
N HIS A 13 0.23 13.57 -5.58
CA HIS A 13 -0.43 12.80 -6.64
C HIS A 13 -1.22 11.59 -6.10
N VAL A 14 -2.06 11.06 -7.00
CA VAL A 14 -2.75 9.78 -6.79
C VAL A 14 -1.91 8.66 -7.38
N ILE A 15 -1.60 7.67 -6.54
CA ILE A 15 -0.98 6.40 -6.90
C ILE A 15 -2.11 5.37 -7.07
N VAL A 16 -2.17 4.69 -8.21
CA VAL A 16 -3.20 3.69 -8.45
C VAL A 16 -2.73 2.32 -7.95
N SER A 17 -3.54 1.69 -7.08
CA SER A 17 -3.27 0.34 -6.58
C SER A 17 -3.91 -0.70 -7.51
N CYS A 18 -3.08 -1.41 -8.27
CA CYS A 18 -3.46 -2.45 -9.23
C CYS A 18 -3.18 -3.82 -8.63
N GLN A 19 -4.16 -4.40 -7.94
CA GLN A 19 -4.01 -5.68 -7.25
C GLN A 19 -5.21 -6.59 -7.51
N ALA A 20 -4.94 -7.87 -7.78
CA ALA A 20 -5.91 -8.94 -7.72
C ALA A 20 -5.28 -10.15 -7.02
N VAL A 21 -5.90 -10.59 -5.92
CA VAL A 21 -5.46 -11.76 -5.17
C VAL A 21 -6.39 -12.94 -5.39
N LYS A 22 -5.92 -14.15 -5.09
CA LYS A 22 -6.71 -15.39 -5.26
C LYS A 22 -8.09 -15.25 -4.62
N GLY A 23 -9.14 -15.55 -5.40
CA GLY A 23 -10.54 -15.40 -5.00
C GLY A 23 -11.18 -14.08 -5.46
N GLU A 24 -10.43 -13.10 -5.93
CA GLU A 24 -11.00 -11.88 -6.52
C GLU A 24 -11.33 -12.07 -8.01
N PRO A 25 -12.40 -11.42 -8.55
CA PRO A 25 -12.86 -11.64 -9.94
C PRO A 25 -11.84 -11.38 -11.04
N LEU A 26 -10.87 -10.48 -10.80
CA LEU A 26 -9.80 -10.18 -11.77
C LEU A 26 -8.54 -11.01 -11.56
N TYR A 27 -8.54 -11.95 -10.60
CA TYR A 27 -7.41 -12.85 -10.41
C TYR A 27 -7.38 -13.92 -11.48
N VAL A 28 -6.26 -14.03 -12.18
CA VAL A 28 -5.97 -15.08 -13.14
C VAL A 28 -4.70 -15.81 -12.68
N GLU A 29 -4.78 -17.13 -12.49
CA GLU A 29 -3.68 -17.95 -11.95
C GLU A 29 -2.45 -17.91 -12.86
N GLU A 30 -2.66 -18.12 -14.16
CA GLU A 30 -1.59 -18.34 -15.13
C GLU A 30 -0.94 -17.03 -15.62
N LYS A 31 -1.74 -15.98 -15.77
CA LYS A 31 -1.27 -14.70 -16.33
C LYS A 31 -1.98 -13.52 -15.68
N SER A 32 -1.21 -12.62 -15.10
CA SER A 32 -1.77 -11.37 -14.60
C SER A 32 -2.42 -10.54 -15.71
N ILE A 33 -3.46 -9.79 -15.34
CA ILE A 33 -4.05 -8.76 -16.18
C ILE A 33 -3.82 -7.35 -15.57
N MET A 34 -3.16 -7.27 -14.44
CA MET A 34 -2.95 -6.01 -13.71
C MET A 34 -2.12 -5.01 -14.50
N TYR A 35 -1.25 -5.45 -15.40
CA TYR A 35 -0.53 -4.57 -16.31
C TYR A 35 -1.45 -3.79 -17.26
N LEU A 36 -2.62 -4.34 -17.66
CA LEU A 36 -3.61 -3.63 -18.47
C LEU A 36 -4.29 -2.52 -17.67
N ILE A 37 -4.60 -2.78 -16.41
CA ILE A 37 -5.14 -1.77 -15.50
C ILE A 37 -4.10 -0.68 -15.25
N ALA A 38 -2.84 -1.06 -15.02
CA ALA A 38 -1.73 -0.11 -14.84
C ALA A 38 -1.47 0.75 -16.11
N ARG A 39 -1.63 0.17 -17.31
CA ARG A 39 -1.60 0.92 -18.58
C ARG A 39 -2.66 2.02 -18.61
N ALA A 40 -3.89 1.69 -18.25
CA ALA A 40 -4.98 2.67 -18.18
C ALA A 40 -4.69 3.75 -17.13
N ALA A 41 -4.20 3.36 -15.95
CA ALA A 41 -3.81 4.30 -14.91
C ALA A 41 -2.68 5.25 -15.37
N LYS A 42 -1.65 4.73 -16.09
CA LYS A 42 -0.60 5.56 -16.71
C LYS A 42 -1.17 6.57 -17.69
N GLN A 43 -2.09 6.15 -18.56
CA GLN A 43 -2.76 7.05 -19.52
C GLN A 43 -3.59 8.13 -18.83
N ALA A 44 -4.14 7.84 -17.64
CA ALA A 44 -4.84 8.80 -16.80
C ALA A 44 -3.89 9.75 -16.02
N GLY A 45 -2.58 9.50 -16.04
CA GLY A 45 -1.58 10.40 -15.46
C GLY A 45 -1.08 10.01 -14.07
N THR A 46 -1.33 8.78 -13.56
CA THR A 46 -0.71 8.36 -12.31
C THR A 46 0.82 8.31 -12.45
N PRO A 47 1.59 8.82 -11.47
CA PRO A 47 3.05 8.82 -11.56
C PRO A 47 3.68 7.51 -11.07
N ALA A 48 2.94 6.67 -10.34
CA ALA A 48 3.42 5.42 -9.79
C ALA A 48 2.27 4.40 -9.62
N ILE A 49 2.63 3.13 -9.53
CA ILE A 49 1.67 2.04 -9.30
C ILE A 49 2.02 1.32 -7.99
N ARG A 50 1.00 0.96 -7.21
CA ARG A 50 1.14 0.01 -6.10
C ARG A 50 0.58 -1.35 -6.54
N THR A 51 1.32 -2.43 -6.31
CA THR A 51 0.87 -3.77 -6.74
C THR A 51 1.37 -4.87 -5.82
N SER A 52 0.69 -6.03 -5.88
CA SER A 52 1.04 -7.24 -5.12
C SER A 52 1.54 -8.34 -6.05
N SER A 53 2.55 -9.08 -5.61
CA SER A 53 3.24 -10.19 -6.26
C SER A 53 4.39 -9.80 -7.19
N VAL A 54 5.40 -10.65 -7.24
CA VAL A 54 6.55 -10.54 -8.16
C VAL A 54 6.10 -10.44 -9.62
N ARG A 55 5.17 -11.30 -10.00
CA ARG A 55 4.62 -11.37 -11.36
C ARG A 55 4.04 -10.01 -11.80
N ASP A 56 3.28 -9.38 -10.92
CA ASP A 56 2.60 -8.13 -11.25
C ASP A 56 3.58 -6.95 -11.21
N VAL A 57 4.56 -6.94 -10.29
CA VAL A 57 5.64 -5.94 -10.28
C VAL A 57 6.39 -5.95 -11.61
N VAL A 58 6.85 -7.11 -12.05
CA VAL A 58 7.61 -7.23 -13.31
C VAL A 58 6.77 -6.80 -14.51
N ALA A 59 5.57 -7.37 -14.66
CA ALA A 59 4.69 -7.07 -15.80
C ALA A 59 4.27 -5.60 -15.87
N ILE A 60 4.01 -4.96 -14.74
CA ILE A 60 3.64 -3.54 -14.68
C ILE A 60 4.83 -2.65 -15.01
N LYS A 61 6.02 -2.95 -14.50
CA LYS A 61 7.24 -2.18 -14.83
C LYS A 61 7.57 -2.27 -16.32
N GLU A 62 7.50 -3.46 -16.89
CA GLU A 62 7.72 -3.67 -18.34
C GLU A 62 6.70 -2.91 -19.19
N GLU A 63 5.43 -2.94 -18.83
CA GLU A 63 4.35 -2.29 -19.57
C GLU A 63 4.37 -0.77 -19.45
N THR A 64 4.61 -0.27 -18.24
CA THR A 64 4.39 1.14 -17.95
C THR A 64 5.66 1.96 -17.88
N GLY A 65 6.78 1.38 -17.48
CA GLY A 65 8.00 2.09 -17.12
C GLY A 65 7.86 2.98 -15.88
N LEU A 66 6.73 2.92 -15.17
CA LEU A 66 6.49 3.71 -13.96
C LEU A 66 7.18 3.08 -12.74
N PRO A 67 7.50 3.90 -11.74
CA PRO A 67 7.91 3.40 -10.42
C PRO A 67 6.82 2.53 -9.80
N VAL A 68 7.24 1.47 -9.10
CA VAL A 68 6.32 0.51 -8.48
C VAL A 68 6.58 0.40 -6.97
N ILE A 69 5.51 0.59 -6.19
CA ILE A 69 5.45 0.17 -4.79
C ILE A 69 4.99 -1.29 -4.79
N GLY A 70 5.95 -2.20 -4.58
CA GLY A 70 5.70 -3.63 -4.57
C GLY A 70 5.41 -4.14 -3.16
N LEU A 71 4.54 -5.14 -3.08
CA LEU A 71 4.29 -5.90 -1.87
C LEU A 71 3.98 -7.35 -2.22
N ILE A 72 4.02 -8.25 -1.23
CA ILE A 72 3.53 -9.62 -1.40
C ILE A 72 2.56 -9.93 -0.27
N LYS A 73 1.33 -10.28 -0.63
CA LYS A 73 0.33 -10.78 0.31
C LYS A 73 0.51 -12.29 0.47
N ARG A 74 1.03 -12.69 1.61
CA ARG A 74 1.21 -14.10 1.96
C ARG A 74 0.78 -14.32 3.40
N GLN A 75 -0.21 -15.20 3.57
CA GLN A 75 -0.69 -15.58 4.90
C GLN A 75 0.16 -16.73 5.42
N TYR A 76 0.65 -16.60 6.65
CA TYR A 76 1.32 -17.66 7.40
C TYR A 76 0.39 -18.15 8.51
N GLU A 77 0.31 -19.46 8.70
CA GLU A 77 -0.57 -20.04 9.72
C GLU A 77 -0.17 -19.57 11.13
N GLY A 78 -1.16 -19.10 11.88
CA GLY A 78 -0.95 -18.59 13.25
C GLY A 78 -0.45 -17.15 13.36
N PHE A 79 -0.31 -16.43 12.24
CA PHE A 79 0.14 -15.02 12.22
C PHE A 79 -0.86 -14.11 11.55
N ASP A 80 -0.99 -12.88 12.07
CA ASP A 80 -1.95 -11.89 11.58
C ASP A 80 -1.39 -10.99 10.47
N THR A 81 -0.07 -10.77 10.47
CA THR A 81 0.59 -9.98 9.41
C THR A 81 0.58 -10.74 8.08
N TYR A 82 0.31 -10.03 6.98
CA TYR A 82 0.19 -10.67 5.67
C TYR A 82 0.79 -9.86 4.51
N ILE A 83 1.27 -8.64 4.75
CA ILE A 83 1.92 -7.81 3.72
C ILE A 83 3.43 -7.85 3.91
N THR A 84 4.15 -8.54 3.03
CA THR A 84 5.63 -8.60 3.01
C THR A 84 6.19 -8.94 4.38
N THR A 85 5.84 -10.12 4.91
CA THR A 85 5.98 -10.42 6.34
C THR A 85 7.32 -11.03 6.74
N THR A 86 8.09 -11.57 5.79
CA THR A 86 9.40 -12.20 6.05
C THR A 86 10.46 -11.69 5.07
N MET A 87 11.73 -12.01 5.35
CA MET A 87 12.83 -11.69 4.44
C MET A 87 12.67 -12.31 3.05
N LYS A 88 11.95 -13.44 2.95
CA LYS A 88 11.66 -14.07 1.68
C LYS A 88 10.89 -13.14 0.73
N GLU A 89 9.83 -12.49 1.21
CA GLU A 89 9.05 -11.55 0.40
C GLU A 89 9.88 -10.30 0.05
N VAL A 90 10.73 -9.84 0.96
CA VAL A 90 11.62 -8.70 0.69
C VAL A 90 12.60 -9.05 -0.42
N ASP A 91 13.26 -10.22 -0.33
CA ASP A 91 14.20 -10.71 -1.34
C ASP A 91 13.53 -10.83 -2.71
N GLU A 92 12.35 -11.45 -2.76
CA GLU A 92 11.56 -11.61 -3.98
C GLU A 92 11.21 -10.25 -4.63
N LEU A 93 10.88 -9.22 -3.82
CA LEU A 93 10.53 -7.88 -4.30
C LEU A 93 11.76 -7.07 -4.76
N VAL A 94 12.90 -7.21 -4.08
CA VAL A 94 14.15 -6.60 -4.51
C VAL A 94 14.62 -7.20 -5.84
N GLU A 95 14.55 -8.53 -5.99
CA GLU A 95 14.87 -9.21 -7.24
C GLU A 95 13.93 -8.76 -8.39
N ALA A 96 12.64 -8.55 -8.10
CA ALA A 96 11.67 -7.97 -9.03
C ALA A 96 11.90 -6.49 -9.33
N LYS A 97 12.90 -5.85 -8.70
CA LYS A 97 13.24 -4.43 -8.86
C LYS A 97 12.11 -3.49 -8.46
N SER A 98 11.39 -3.78 -7.38
CA SER A 98 10.44 -2.83 -6.79
C SER A 98 11.19 -1.56 -6.39
N ASP A 99 10.66 -0.39 -6.77
CA ASP A 99 11.29 0.90 -6.43
C ASP A 99 11.08 1.23 -4.94
N CYS A 100 9.91 0.89 -4.41
CA CYS A 100 9.59 0.95 -2.99
C CYS A 100 8.96 -0.39 -2.56
N ILE A 101 9.22 -0.84 -1.35
CA ILE A 101 8.62 -2.06 -0.79
C ILE A 101 7.70 -1.69 0.37
N ALA A 102 6.41 -2.07 0.26
CA ALA A 102 5.46 -1.89 1.35
C ALA A 102 5.47 -3.11 2.28
N ILE A 103 5.48 -2.84 3.58
CA ILE A 103 5.64 -3.80 4.67
C ILE A 103 4.57 -3.56 5.72
N ASP A 104 3.83 -4.61 6.12
CA ASP A 104 2.95 -4.59 7.29
C ASP A 104 3.76 -4.21 8.54
N CYS A 105 3.43 -3.07 9.15
CA CYS A 105 4.13 -2.55 10.31
C CYS A 105 3.28 -2.59 11.59
N CYS A 106 2.20 -3.38 11.59
CA CYS A 106 1.41 -3.61 12.79
C CYS A 106 2.23 -4.34 13.87
N PHE A 107 1.88 -4.13 15.14
CA PHE A 107 2.60 -4.74 16.29
C PHE A 107 2.40 -6.26 16.45
N SER A 108 1.79 -6.92 15.49
CA SER A 108 1.64 -8.36 15.45
C SER A 108 2.94 -9.06 15.06
N LYS A 109 3.10 -10.31 15.52
CA LYS A 109 4.22 -11.15 15.10
C LYS A 109 4.15 -11.45 13.60
N ARG A 110 5.32 -11.48 12.98
CA ARG A 110 5.51 -11.74 11.56
C ARG A 110 5.46 -13.24 11.24
N GLY A 111 5.33 -13.60 9.98
CA GLY A 111 5.18 -14.97 9.51
C GLY A 111 6.32 -15.94 9.90
N ASP A 112 7.46 -15.44 10.35
CA ASP A 112 8.59 -16.19 10.90
C ASP A 112 8.73 -16.06 12.43
N GLY A 113 7.74 -15.46 13.10
CA GLY A 113 7.69 -15.27 14.55
C GLY A 113 8.45 -14.07 15.09
N LYS A 114 9.18 -13.33 14.25
CA LYS A 114 9.89 -12.10 14.65
C LYS A 114 8.92 -10.98 14.98
N ASP A 115 9.38 -10.00 15.73
CA ASP A 115 8.73 -8.70 15.78
C ASP A 115 9.25 -7.78 14.66
N ILE A 116 8.58 -6.65 14.46
CA ILE A 116 8.92 -5.70 13.40
C ILE A 116 10.33 -5.11 13.58
N ARG A 117 10.80 -4.91 14.80
CA ARG A 117 12.12 -4.33 15.09
C ARG A 117 13.26 -5.24 14.65
N ASP A 118 13.18 -6.51 14.99
CA ASP A 118 14.21 -7.49 14.60
C ASP A 118 14.19 -7.75 13.10
N PHE A 119 13.00 -7.80 12.50
CA PHE A 119 12.85 -7.90 11.07
C PHE A 119 13.48 -6.69 10.33
N MET A 120 13.23 -5.46 10.79
CA MET A 120 13.76 -4.26 10.15
C MET A 120 15.29 -4.15 10.25
N LYS A 121 15.90 -4.65 11.35
CA LYS A 121 17.36 -4.77 11.44
C LYS A 121 17.93 -5.64 10.32
N GLU A 122 17.30 -6.78 10.01
CA GLU A 122 17.72 -7.67 8.93
C GLU A 122 17.52 -7.02 7.56
N VAL A 123 16.36 -6.38 7.34
CA VAL A 123 16.07 -5.70 6.08
C VAL A 123 17.09 -4.60 5.81
N ARG A 124 17.35 -3.72 6.77
CA ARG A 124 18.30 -2.61 6.61
C ARG A 124 19.75 -3.07 6.52
N ALA A 125 20.11 -4.14 7.21
CA ALA A 125 21.46 -4.73 7.08
C ALA A 125 21.71 -5.28 5.67
N LYS A 126 20.69 -5.89 5.04
CA LYS A 126 20.82 -6.50 3.70
C LYS A 126 20.56 -5.50 2.57
N TYR A 127 19.63 -4.58 2.77
CA TYR A 127 19.16 -3.63 1.76
C TYR A 127 19.09 -2.20 2.31
N PRO A 128 20.24 -1.56 2.62
CA PRO A 128 20.28 -0.25 3.27
C PRO A 128 19.61 0.86 2.47
N GLU A 129 19.69 0.79 1.13
CA GLU A 129 19.20 1.82 0.22
C GLU A 129 17.77 1.57 -0.29
N GLN A 130 17.15 0.40 0.04
CA GLN A 130 15.82 0.10 -0.43
C GLN A 130 14.80 1.05 0.21
N ILE A 131 13.98 1.70 -0.61
CA ILE A 131 12.88 2.55 -0.13
C ILE A 131 11.81 1.67 0.49
N LEU A 132 11.42 1.96 1.72
CA LEU A 132 10.46 1.17 2.50
C LEU A 132 9.27 2.03 2.92
N MET A 133 8.08 1.51 2.68
CA MET A 133 6.80 2.07 3.13
C MET A 133 6.22 1.20 4.25
N ALA A 134 5.87 1.81 5.37
CA ALA A 134 5.22 1.13 6.48
C ALA A 134 3.70 1.19 6.32
N ASP A 135 3.04 0.06 6.17
CA ASP A 135 1.59 -0.05 6.23
C ASP A 135 1.15 -0.17 7.70
N ILE A 136 0.49 0.89 8.22
CA ILE A 136 0.14 1.02 9.65
C ILE A 136 -1.36 1.12 9.85
N SER A 137 -1.80 0.82 11.08
CA SER A 137 -3.20 0.93 11.52
C SER A 137 -3.41 1.91 12.67
N THR A 138 -2.34 2.30 13.38
CA THR A 138 -2.38 3.22 14.52
C THR A 138 -1.22 4.21 14.48
N PHE A 139 -1.36 5.31 15.22
CA PHE A 139 -0.29 6.31 15.34
C PHE A 139 0.97 5.76 16.04
N ASP A 140 0.81 4.90 17.05
CA ASP A 140 1.96 4.28 17.73
C ASP A 140 2.78 3.40 16.78
N GLU A 141 2.11 2.67 15.87
CA GLU A 141 2.78 1.91 14.81
C GLU A 141 3.52 2.84 13.83
N ALA A 142 2.90 3.97 13.47
CA ALA A 142 3.51 4.96 12.58
C ALA A 142 4.77 5.60 13.20
N LYS A 143 4.70 5.95 14.48
CA LYS A 143 5.86 6.47 15.21
C LYS A 143 6.98 5.43 15.31
N ASN A 144 6.63 4.19 15.65
CA ASN A 144 7.60 3.09 15.68
C ASN A 144 8.22 2.85 14.29
N ALA A 145 7.45 2.97 13.19
CA ALA A 145 7.97 2.85 11.84
C ALA A 145 9.02 3.93 11.53
N GLN A 146 8.77 5.19 11.90
CA GLN A 146 9.76 6.27 11.77
C GLN A 146 11.03 5.95 12.55
N ASP A 147 10.92 5.52 13.81
CA ASP A 147 12.06 5.15 14.68
C ASP A 147 12.85 3.96 14.14
N LEU A 148 12.22 3.05 13.40
CA LEU A 148 12.85 1.91 12.74
C LEU A 148 13.47 2.23 11.38
N GLY A 149 13.36 3.49 10.90
CA GLY A 149 13.98 3.95 9.67
C GLY A 149 13.20 3.57 8.41
N PHE A 150 11.87 3.49 8.47
CA PHE A 150 11.04 3.51 7.27
C PHE A 150 11.11 4.90 6.61
N ASP A 151 10.94 4.92 5.29
CA ASP A 151 11.02 6.15 4.50
C ASP A 151 9.67 6.83 4.32
N ILE A 152 8.58 6.06 4.41
CA ILE A 152 7.20 6.48 4.18
C ILE A 152 6.29 5.71 5.14
N VAL A 153 5.24 6.36 5.63
CA VAL A 153 4.14 5.73 6.37
C VAL A 153 2.87 5.77 5.53
N SER A 154 2.06 4.71 5.57
CA SER A 154 0.76 4.63 4.88
C SER A 154 -0.33 4.11 5.81
N THR A 155 -1.50 4.75 5.82
CA THR A 155 -2.66 4.39 6.67
C THR A 155 -3.38 3.10 6.22
N THR A 156 -2.74 2.30 5.38
CA THR A 156 -3.27 1.12 4.68
C THR A 156 -4.02 0.14 5.58
N MET A 157 -3.46 -0.12 6.78
CA MET A 157 -3.97 -1.16 7.68
C MET A 157 -5.05 -0.67 8.64
N SER A 158 -5.37 0.63 8.66
CA SER A 158 -6.45 1.15 9.49
C SER A 158 -7.80 0.52 9.11
N GLY A 159 -8.49 -0.07 10.08
CA GLY A 159 -9.73 -0.82 9.90
C GLY A 159 -9.54 -2.26 9.38
N TYR A 160 -8.30 -2.69 9.11
CA TYR A 160 -7.97 -4.06 8.66
C TYR A 160 -7.15 -4.85 9.67
N SER A 161 -6.57 -4.20 10.68
CA SER A 161 -5.93 -4.88 11.80
C SER A 161 -6.96 -5.28 12.87
N LYS A 162 -6.63 -6.26 13.73
CA LYS A 162 -7.50 -6.68 14.84
C LYS A 162 -7.85 -5.51 15.79
N HIS A 163 -6.92 -4.58 15.99
CA HIS A 163 -7.06 -3.47 16.93
C HIS A 163 -7.88 -2.30 16.37
N THR A 164 -8.17 -2.29 15.07
CA THR A 164 -8.88 -1.21 14.39
C THR A 164 -10.07 -1.72 13.56
N ALA A 165 -10.50 -2.98 13.79
CA ALA A 165 -11.55 -3.63 13.01
C ALA A 165 -12.94 -2.96 13.15
N ASP A 166 -13.15 -2.17 14.20
CA ASP A 166 -14.35 -1.42 14.54
C ASP A 166 -14.41 -0.03 13.89
N LYS A 167 -13.32 0.45 13.30
CA LYS A 167 -13.32 1.76 12.62
C LYS A 167 -14.28 1.79 11.43
N ASP A 168 -14.80 3.00 11.16
CA ASP A 168 -15.65 3.25 9.99
C ASP A 168 -14.94 2.80 8.70
N LYS A 169 -15.64 1.98 7.89
CA LYS A 169 -15.14 1.44 6.63
C LYS A 169 -15.67 2.15 5.39
N THR A 170 -16.38 3.26 5.58
CA THR A 170 -16.98 4.03 4.48
C THR A 170 -16.11 5.19 4.00
N VAL A 171 -15.18 5.66 4.83
CA VAL A 171 -14.30 6.80 4.56
C VAL A 171 -12.83 6.46 4.92
N PRO A 172 -11.85 7.18 4.38
CA PRO A 172 -10.47 7.11 4.85
C PRO A 172 -10.37 7.47 6.34
N ASP A 173 -9.35 6.97 7.00
CA ASP A 173 -9.07 7.34 8.39
C ASP A 173 -8.36 8.69 8.44
N PHE A 174 -9.12 9.76 8.28
CA PHE A 174 -8.59 11.12 8.29
C PHE A 174 -8.03 11.55 9.63
N GLU A 175 -8.54 11.02 10.75
CA GLU A 175 -8.03 11.31 12.09
C GLU A 175 -6.61 10.77 12.24
N LEU A 176 -6.39 9.50 11.86
CA LEU A 176 -5.05 8.90 11.86
C LEU A 176 -4.10 9.61 10.90
N LEU A 177 -4.60 9.99 9.71
CA LEU A 177 -3.81 10.74 8.73
C LEU A 177 -3.31 12.05 9.34
N GLU A 178 -4.20 12.88 9.88
CA GLU A 178 -3.85 14.18 10.47
C GLU A 178 -2.91 14.04 11.67
N GLU A 179 -3.13 13.04 12.52
CA GLU A 179 -2.26 12.76 13.66
C GLU A 179 -0.84 12.40 13.19
N CYS A 180 -0.72 11.54 12.18
CA CYS A 180 0.57 11.19 11.59
C CYS A 180 1.24 12.40 10.92
N VAL A 181 0.52 13.15 10.09
CA VAL A 181 1.06 14.34 9.39
C VAL A 181 1.59 15.37 10.37
N LYS A 182 0.90 15.57 11.50
CA LYS A 182 1.29 16.56 12.51
C LYS A 182 2.54 16.16 13.30
N ASN A 183 2.77 14.87 13.50
CA ASN A 183 3.72 14.40 14.52
C ASN A 183 4.89 13.57 13.94
N LEU A 184 4.92 13.29 12.65
CA LEU A 184 6.01 12.56 12.01
C LEU A 184 6.82 13.47 11.09
N ASP A 185 8.11 13.17 10.97
CA ASP A 185 9.05 13.88 10.09
C ASP A 185 9.15 13.24 8.70
N ILE A 186 8.60 12.03 8.52
CA ILE A 186 8.60 11.30 7.25
C ILE A 186 7.26 11.44 6.51
N PRO A 187 7.25 11.32 5.17
CA PRO A 187 6.03 11.42 4.37
C PRO A 187 4.93 10.47 4.80
N VAL A 188 3.69 10.96 4.87
CA VAL A 188 2.49 10.19 5.21
C VAL A 188 1.59 10.06 3.99
N VAL A 189 1.32 8.85 3.56
CA VAL A 189 0.43 8.52 2.45
C VAL A 189 -0.94 8.10 2.99
N CYS A 190 -2.00 8.68 2.43
CA CYS A 190 -3.36 8.25 2.72
C CYS A 190 -3.71 7.04 1.84
N GLU A 191 -3.97 5.89 2.44
CA GLU A 191 -4.45 4.70 1.76
C GLU A 191 -5.55 4.01 2.57
N GLY A 192 -6.50 3.43 1.86
CA GLY A 192 -7.62 2.72 2.45
C GLY A 192 -8.92 3.52 2.36
N ARG A 193 -9.94 2.91 1.77
CA ARG A 193 -11.32 3.44 1.71
C ARG A 193 -11.48 4.80 1.00
N VAL A 194 -10.53 5.19 0.18
CA VAL A 194 -10.68 6.33 -0.72
C VAL A 194 -11.61 5.90 -1.85
N HIS A 195 -12.87 6.32 -1.80
CA HIS A 195 -13.93 5.86 -2.70
C HIS A 195 -14.35 6.90 -3.73
N THR A 196 -14.06 8.18 -3.47
CA THR A 196 -14.44 9.30 -4.37
C THR A 196 -13.25 10.23 -4.63
N PRO A 197 -13.28 10.99 -5.75
CA PRO A 197 -12.26 12.00 -6.02
C PRO A 197 -12.17 13.07 -4.92
N GLU A 198 -13.30 13.44 -4.33
CA GLU A 198 -13.37 14.45 -3.26
C GLU A 198 -12.61 13.98 -2.02
N GLN A 199 -12.70 12.69 -1.67
CA GLN A 199 -11.93 12.12 -0.56
C GLN A 199 -10.42 12.12 -0.83
N ALA A 200 -10.02 11.94 -2.09
CA ALA A 200 -8.61 12.04 -2.46
C ALA A 200 -8.08 13.48 -2.34
N VAL A 201 -8.87 14.46 -2.78
CA VAL A 201 -8.56 15.89 -2.59
C VAL A 201 -8.49 16.23 -1.12
N GLU A 202 -9.51 15.84 -0.33
CA GLU A 202 -9.56 16.07 1.12
C GLU A 202 -8.34 15.49 1.84
N ALA A 203 -7.87 14.29 1.46
CA ALA A 203 -6.67 13.69 2.03
C ALA A 203 -5.43 14.58 1.79
N LEU A 204 -5.27 15.14 0.59
CA LEU A 204 -4.16 16.06 0.28
C LEU A 204 -4.31 17.37 1.05
N ASP A 205 -5.51 17.93 1.15
CA ASP A 205 -5.79 19.17 1.90
C ASP A 205 -5.50 19.01 3.40
N ARG A 206 -5.66 17.79 3.94
CA ARG A 206 -5.30 17.40 5.32
C ARG A 206 -3.80 17.08 5.49
N GLY A 207 -3.00 17.26 4.45
CA GLY A 207 -1.55 17.16 4.49
C GLY A 207 -0.99 15.80 4.07
N ALA A 208 -1.78 14.89 3.49
CA ALA A 208 -1.22 13.67 2.91
C ALA A 208 -0.15 14.01 1.86
N PHE A 209 0.97 13.31 1.92
CA PHE A 209 2.06 13.47 0.94
C PHE A 209 1.65 12.97 -0.45
N ALA A 210 0.89 11.89 -0.50
CA ALA A 210 0.28 11.30 -1.68
C ALA A 210 -0.94 10.48 -1.25
N VAL A 211 -1.76 10.05 -2.22
CA VAL A 211 -2.95 9.23 -1.95
C VAL A 211 -2.89 7.94 -2.77
N VAL A 212 -3.14 6.79 -2.14
CA VAL A 212 -3.27 5.52 -2.85
C VAL A 212 -4.74 5.15 -2.99
N VAL A 213 -5.16 4.91 -4.24
CA VAL A 213 -6.54 4.51 -4.56
C VAL A 213 -6.55 3.14 -5.22
N GLY A 214 -7.24 2.17 -4.59
CA GLY A 214 -7.39 0.80 -5.11
C GLY A 214 -8.82 0.51 -5.54
N GLY A 215 -9.66 0.07 -4.61
CA GLY A 215 -11.01 -0.48 -4.87
C GLY A 215 -11.98 0.44 -5.63
N ALA A 216 -11.74 1.76 -5.59
CA ALA A 216 -12.54 2.73 -6.34
C ALA A 216 -12.17 2.81 -7.84
N ILE A 217 -10.99 2.33 -8.23
CA ILE A 217 -10.49 2.42 -9.61
C ILE A 217 -10.32 1.03 -10.23
N THR A 218 -9.74 0.08 -9.47
CA THR A 218 -9.20 -1.16 -10.04
C THR A 218 -10.01 -2.42 -9.69
N ARG A 219 -11.09 -2.29 -8.88
CA ARG A 219 -11.93 -3.41 -8.47
C ARG A 219 -13.37 -3.25 -8.97
N PRO A 220 -13.68 -3.73 -10.19
CA PRO A 220 -15.03 -3.60 -10.79
C PRO A 220 -16.14 -4.15 -9.91
N LEU A 221 -15.90 -5.24 -9.15
CA LEU A 221 -16.88 -5.78 -8.20
C LEU A 221 -17.27 -4.76 -7.12
N GLU A 222 -16.29 -4.12 -6.51
CA GLU A 222 -16.54 -3.10 -5.47
C GLU A 222 -17.24 -1.86 -6.06
N ILE A 223 -16.80 -1.46 -7.25
CA ILE A 223 -17.39 -0.30 -7.96
C ILE A 223 -18.85 -0.59 -8.29
N ALA A 224 -19.14 -1.70 -9.00
CA ALA A 224 -20.48 -2.09 -9.39
C ALA A 224 -21.40 -2.27 -8.17
N THR A 225 -20.88 -2.88 -7.09
CA THR A 225 -21.65 -3.09 -5.85
C THR A 225 -22.11 -1.75 -5.25
N ARG A 226 -21.27 -0.71 -5.26
CA ARG A 226 -21.67 0.62 -4.75
C ARG A 226 -22.80 1.22 -5.58
N PHE A 227 -22.72 1.15 -6.91
CA PHE A 227 -23.79 1.67 -7.77
C PHE A 227 -25.11 0.90 -7.60
N ILE A 228 -25.05 -0.45 -7.60
CA ILE A 228 -26.23 -1.31 -7.46
C ILE A 228 -26.91 -1.04 -6.11
N LYS A 229 -26.16 -1.10 -5.00
CA LYS A 229 -26.71 -0.83 -3.66
C LYS A 229 -27.33 0.55 -3.53
N ALA A 230 -26.73 1.58 -4.13
CA ALA A 230 -27.28 2.93 -4.09
C ALA A 230 -28.66 3.03 -4.79
N VAL A 231 -28.85 2.25 -5.85
CA VAL A 231 -30.15 2.19 -6.58
C VAL A 231 -31.17 1.34 -5.82
N ASP A 232 -30.75 0.21 -5.26
CA ASP A 232 -31.64 -0.72 -4.55
C ASP A 232 -32.18 -0.14 -3.20
N ASN A 233 -31.46 0.78 -2.60
CA ASN A 233 -31.80 1.42 -1.32
C ASN A 233 -32.58 2.75 -1.46
N ARG A 234 -33.09 3.09 -2.62
CA ARG A 234 -33.89 4.32 -2.90
C ARG A 234 -35.37 4.17 -2.53
#